data_ba74f0434fc12201b4ec132556ceee36
#
_entry.id   ba74f0434fc12201b4ec132556ceee36
#
_cell.length_a   1.000
_cell.length_b   1.000
_cell.length_c   1.000
_cell.angle_alpha   90.00
_cell.angle_beta   90.00
_cell.angle_gamma   90.00
#
_symmetry.space_group_name_H-M   'P 1'
#
loop_
_entity.id
_entity.type
_entity.pdbx_description
1 polymer ?
#
loop_
_entity_poly.entity_id
_entity_poly.type
_entity_poly.pdbx_seq_one_letter_code
_entity_poly.pdbx_strand_id
1 'polypeptide(L)'
;MKNCIIVSVAACTLITTGAVQAGSITEQDVIQAQNEWGEGIVAIAAAHTDGKDFVKRASEHIETLYAYGEETVMFKPTLASEDQFRETFNEALSYFVGTKGSEDSGFAIKGWTNVRWENNGIFADDHSAMAMGNYYFTGPDGTETKVEFTFGYVIDDEGNLRINLHHSSLPYSPL
;
A
#
# COMPACT_ATOMS: atom_id res chain seq x y z
N MET A 1 -23.79 -11.48 75.76
CA MET A 1 -22.66 -11.54 74.82
C MET A 1 -23.21 -12.03 73.47
N LYS A 2 -23.36 -11.15 72.51
CA LYS A 2 -23.92 -11.48 71.18
C LYS A 2 -22.74 -11.46 70.16
N ASN A 3 -22.39 -12.63 69.64
CA ASN A 3 -21.36 -12.77 68.63
C ASN A 3 -21.93 -12.35 67.26
N CYS A 4 -21.32 -11.33 66.66
CA CYS A 4 -21.64 -10.89 65.32
C CYS A 4 -20.64 -11.58 64.38
N ILE A 5 -21.13 -12.44 63.48
CA ILE A 5 -20.36 -13.12 62.43
C ILE A 5 -20.42 -12.18 61.19
N ILE A 6 -19.27 -11.66 60.82
CA ILE A 6 -19.11 -10.88 59.57
C ILE A 6 -18.79 -11.88 58.45
N VAL A 7 -19.68 -12.05 57.54
CA VAL A 7 -19.46 -12.83 56.27
C VAL A 7 -18.93 -11.87 55.24
N SER A 8 -17.62 -11.99 54.91
CA SER A 8 -17.05 -11.28 53.76
C SER A 8 -17.36 -11.99 52.47
N VAL A 9 -18.16 -11.34 51.62
CA VAL A 9 -18.41 -11.78 50.25
C VAL A 9 -17.29 -11.21 49.36
N ALA A 10 -16.40 -12.08 48.89
CA ALA A 10 -15.43 -11.74 47.88
C ALA A 10 -16.10 -11.66 46.52
N ALA A 11 -16.26 -10.46 45.96
CA ALA A 11 -16.72 -10.27 44.59
C ALA A 11 -15.56 -10.58 43.62
N CYS A 12 -15.69 -11.70 42.91
CA CYS A 12 -14.76 -12.08 41.82
C CYS A 12 -15.16 -11.30 40.58
N THR A 13 -14.44 -10.23 40.26
CA THR A 13 -14.65 -9.47 39.04
C THR A 13 -14.01 -10.26 37.88
N LEU A 14 -14.84 -10.88 37.06
CA LEU A 14 -14.40 -11.48 35.77
C LEU A 14 -14.03 -10.33 34.82
N ILE A 15 -12.75 -10.13 34.62
CA ILE A 15 -12.24 -9.29 33.53
C ILE A 15 -12.38 -10.09 32.25
N THR A 16 -13.44 -9.85 31.49
CA THR A 16 -13.54 -10.31 30.11
C THR A 16 -12.59 -9.45 29.27
N THR A 17 -11.41 -9.99 28.96
CA THR A 17 -10.59 -9.46 27.87
C THR A 17 -11.37 -9.70 26.57
N GLY A 18 -12.10 -8.68 26.12
CA GLY A 18 -12.66 -8.67 24.78
C GLY A 18 -11.47 -8.70 23.81
N ALA A 19 -11.33 -9.81 23.09
CA ALA A 19 -10.48 -9.79 21.90
C ALA A 19 -11.08 -8.71 20.98
N VAL A 20 -10.29 -7.70 20.62
CA VAL A 20 -10.66 -6.80 19.53
C VAL A 20 -10.62 -7.70 18.30
N GLN A 21 -11.78 -8.03 17.78
CA GLN A 21 -11.89 -8.74 16.52
C GLN A 21 -11.46 -7.74 15.46
N ALA A 22 -10.33 -8.00 14.82
CA ALA A 22 -9.95 -7.26 13.62
C ALA A 22 -11.14 -7.37 12.65
N GLY A 23 -11.69 -6.25 12.24
CA GLY A 23 -12.79 -6.24 11.27
C GLY A 23 -12.29 -6.85 9.96
N SER A 24 -13.18 -7.55 9.22
CA SER A 24 -12.87 -8.03 7.88
C SER A 24 -12.48 -6.85 6.97
N ILE A 25 -11.54 -7.07 6.08
CA ILE A 25 -11.19 -6.09 5.04
C ILE A 25 -12.43 -5.88 4.17
N THR A 26 -12.76 -4.63 3.90
CA THR A 26 -13.87 -4.26 3.04
C THR A 26 -13.38 -3.75 1.68
N GLU A 27 -14.25 -3.74 0.69
CA GLU A 27 -13.97 -3.09 -0.60
C GLU A 27 -13.59 -1.62 -0.42
N GLN A 28 -14.21 -0.93 0.56
CA GLN A 28 -13.92 0.47 0.84
C GLN A 28 -12.51 0.68 1.41
N ASP A 29 -12.01 -0.25 2.20
CA ASP A 29 -10.62 -0.19 2.72
C ASP A 29 -9.62 -0.32 1.58
N VAL A 30 -9.88 -1.21 0.60
CA VAL A 30 -9.05 -1.34 -0.61
C VAL A 30 -9.07 -0.05 -1.45
N ILE A 31 -10.25 0.54 -1.66
CA ILE A 31 -10.39 1.80 -2.40
C ILE A 31 -9.63 2.93 -1.68
N GLN A 32 -9.69 2.98 -0.37
CA GLN A 32 -8.95 3.96 0.43
C GLN A 32 -7.42 3.76 0.26
N ALA A 33 -6.93 2.53 0.40
CA ALA A 33 -5.51 2.21 0.21
C ALA A 33 -5.01 2.57 -1.20
N GLN A 34 -5.84 2.35 -2.24
CA GLN A 34 -5.54 2.78 -3.61
C GLN A 34 -5.43 4.31 -3.71
N ASN A 35 -6.35 5.05 -3.12
CA ASN A 35 -6.31 6.51 -3.13
C ASN A 35 -5.07 7.04 -2.41
N GLU A 36 -4.75 6.51 -1.23
CA GLU A 36 -3.54 6.86 -0.46
C GLU A 36 -2.26 6.58 -1.26
N TRP A 37 -2.22 5.45 -1.98
CA TRP A 37 -1.11 5.13 -2.86
C TRP A 37 -0.99 6.17 -3.99
N GLY A 38 -2.08 6.50 -4.68
CA GLY A 38 -2.09 7.48 -5.76
C GLY A 38 -1.70 8.89 -5.32
N GLU A 39 -2.25 9.35 -4.19
CA GLU A 39 -1.90 10.64 -3.57
C GLU A 39 -0.42 10.68 -3.17
N GLY A 40 0.12 9.56 -2.67
CA GLY A 40 1.53 9.42 -2.36
C GLY A 40 2.44 9.59 -3.59
N ILE A 41 2.08 8.99 -4.72
CA ILE A 41 2.82 9.18 -6.00
C ILE A 41 2.83 10.65 -6.42
N VAL A 42 1.69 11.33 -6.36
CA VAL A 42 1.58 12.76 -6.67
C VAL A 42 2.42 13.61 -5.72
N ALA A 43 2.42 13.28 -4.42
CA ALA A 43 3.23 13.99 -3.42
C ALA A 43 4.74 13.80 -3.64
N ILE A 44 5.19 12.61 -4.05
CA ILE A 44 6.59 12.35 -4.41
C ILE A 44 6.99 13.17 -5.64
N ALA A 45 6.15 13.18 -6.68
CA ALA A 45 6.36 13.96 -7.90
C ALA A 45 6.45 15.47 -7.60
N ALA A 46 5.55 15.99 -6.76
CA ALA A 46 5.57 17.38 -6.33
C ALA A 46 6.83 17.73 -5.52
N ALA A 47 7.24 16.85 -4.58
CA ALA A 47 8.46 17.05 -3.81
C ALA A 47 9.70 17.13 -4.71
N HIS A 48 9.79 16.27 -5.73
CA HIS A 48 10.87 16.32 -6.72
C HIS A 48 10.86 17.61 -7.51
N THR A 49 9.70 18.03 -8.02
CA THR A 49 9.55 19.28 -8.79
C THR A 49 9.91 20.52 -7.98
N ASP A 50 9.56 20.54 -6.69
CA ASP A 50 9.83 21.62 -5.75
C ASP A 50 11.30 21.61 -5.23
N GLY A 51 12.14 20.64 -5.60
CA GLY A 51 13.49 20.48 -5.08
C GLY A 51 13.57 20.08 -3.60
N LYS A 52 12.49 19.46 -3.08
CA LYS A 52 12.40 18.94 -1.71
C LYS A 52 12.96 17.52 -1.63
N ASP A 53 13.01 16.95 -0.42
CA ASP A 53 13.49 15.57 -0.19
C ASP A 53 12.44 14.53 -0.65
N PHE A 54 12.41 14.30 -1.95
CA PHE A 54 11.52 13.32 -2.58
C PHE A 54 11.93 11.86 -2.26
N VAL A 55 13.22 11.61 -1.98
CA VAL A 55 13.71 10.28 -1.60
C VAL A 55 13.13 9.88 -0.26
N LYS A 56 13.20 10.78 0.74
CA LYS A 56 12.56 10.57 2.03
C LYS A 56 11.05 10.35 1.89
N ARG A 57 10.38 11.18 1.06
CA ARG A 57 8.94 11.04 0.83
C ARG A 57 8.57 9.70 0.20
N ALA A 58 9.40 9.19 -0.73
CA ALA A 58 9.21 7.88 -1.34
C ALA A 58 9.49 6.74 -0.34
N SER A 59 10.52 6.86 0.51
CA SER A 59 10.78 5.90 1.59
C SER A 59 9.56 5.78 2.52
N GLU A 60 9.04 6.89 3.01
CA GLU A 60 7.86 6.93 3.89
C GLU A 60 6.63 6.30 3.22
N HIS A 61 6.43 6.55 1.93
CA HIS A 61 5.33 5.97 1.15
C HIS A 61 5.45 4.43 1.06
N ILE A 62 6.64 3.91 0.77
CA ILE A 62 6.87 2.46 0.68
C ILE A 62 6.77 1.83 2.08
N GLU A 63 7.39 2.42 3.11
CA GLU A 63 7.33 1.93 4.50
C GLU A 63 5.89 1.85 5.02
N THR A 64 5.05 2.82 4.66
CA THR A 64 3.66 2.87 5.13
C THR A 64 2.74 1.90 4.39
N LEU A 65 2.93 1.72 3.09
CA LEU A 65 1.94 1.04 2.24
C LEU A 65 2.34 -0.36 1.83
N TYR A 66 3.63 -0.73 1.84
CA TYR A 66 4.09 -2.06 1.42
C TYR A 66 4.52 -2.90 2.61
N ALA A 67 4.36 -4.22 2.49
CA ALA A 67 4.69 -5.18 3.54
C ALA A 67 6.19 -5.56 3.60
N TYR A 68 7.10 -4.75 3.03
CA TYR A 68 8.53 -5.06 3.07
C TYR A 68 9.07 -5.17 4.50
N GLY A 69 9.72 -6.29 4.80
CA GLY A 69 10.25 -6.59 6.12
C GLY A 69 9.29 -7.33 7.05
N GLU A 70 8.02 -7.39 6.70
CA GLU A 70 6.98 -8.10 7.44
C GLU A 70 6.55 -9.37 6.69
N GLU A 71 6.26 -9.23 5.38
CA GLU A 71 5.80 -10.29 4.51
C GLU A 71 6.59 -10.30 3.18
N THR A 72 6.42 -11.36 2.38
CA THR A 72 6.93 -11.40 1.01
C THR A 72 6.15 -10.42 0.13
N VAL A 73 6.85 -9.47 -0.47
CA VAL A 73 6.27 -8.55 -1.44
C VAL A 73 6.62 -8.99 -2.87
N MET A 74 5.59 -9.25 -3.66
CA MET A 74 5.70 -9.60 -5.08
C MET A 74 5.46 -8.33 -5.91
N PHE A 75 6.51 -7.60 -6.22
CA PHE A 75 6.39 -6.38 -7.00
C PHE A 75 7.03 -6.53 -8.37
N LYS A 76 6.21 -6.46 -9.43
CA LYS A 76 6.62 -6.39 -10.83
C LYS A 76 6.12 -5.09 -11.45
N PRO A 77 6.96 -4.06 -11.51
CA PRO A 77 6.57 -2.77 -12.08
C PRO A 77 6.48 -2.81 -13.63
N THR A 78 5.84 -1.79 -14.19
CA THR A 78 5.65 -1.67 -15.64
C THR A 78 6.95 -1.45 -16.41
N LEU A 79 7.86 -0.62 -15.87
CA LEU A 79 9.06 -0.16 -16.57
C LEU A 79 10.32 -0.88 -16.06
N ALA A 80 10.30 -2.20 -16.04
CA ALA A 80 11.41 -3.05 -15.65
C ALA A 80 11.61 -4.15 -16.70
N SER A 81 12.81 -4.22 -17.28
CA SER A 81 13.11 -5.10 -18.40
C SER A 81 14.23 -6.10 -18.10
N GLU A 82 15.25 -5.71 -17.40
CA GLU A 82 16.41 -6.55 -17.05
C GLU A 82 16.19 -7.25 -15.73
N ASP A 83 16.03 -6.47 -14.65
CA ASP A 83 15.55 -6.96 -13.37
C ASP A 83 14.06 -6.67 -13.25
N GLN A 84 13.24 -7.68 -13.53
CA GLN A 84 11.80 -7.50 -13.66
C GLN A 84 11.07 -7.34 -12.32
N PHE A 85 11.68 -7.76 -11.20
CA PHE A 85 11.05 -7.80 -9.89
C PHE A 85 11.75 -6.87 -8.90
N ARG A 86 11.03 -6.40 -7.90
CA ARG A 86 11.52 -5.57 -6.82
C ARG A 86 11.21 -6.26 -5.50
N GLU A 87 12.09 -7.20 -5.12
CA GLU A 87 11.88 -8.10 -3.99
C GLU A 87 12.20 -7.44 -2.64
N THR A 88 12.98 -6.36 -2.67
CA THR A 88 13.41 -5.65 -1.47
C THR A 88 12.93 -4.19 -1.46
N PHE A 89 12.87 -3.61 -0.26
CA PHE A 89 12.58 -2.19 -0.07
C PHE A 89 13.48 -1.28 -0.92
N ASN A 90 14.78 -1.57 -0.96
CA ASN A 90 15.75 -0.74 -1.70
C ASN A 90 15.53 -0.81 -3.21
N GLU A 91 15.16 -1.96 -3.75
CA GLU A 91 14.82 -2.12 -5.17
C GLU A 91 13.53 -1.39 -5.51
N ALA A 92 12.51 -1.47 -4.64
CA ALA A 92 11.30 -0.68 -4.80
C ALA A 92 11.59 0.82 -4.76
N LEU A 93 12.39 1.29 -3.79
CA LEU A 93 12.80 2.69 -3.71
C LEU A 93 13.57 3.12 -4.96
N SER A 94 14.47 2.28 -5.48
CA SER A 94 15.18 2.52 -6.74
C SER A 94 14.20 2.77 -7.89
N TYR A 95 13.19 1.91 -8.04
CA TYR A 95 12.16 2.07 -9.07
C TYR A 95 11.39 3.39 -8.93
N PHE A 96 11.05 3.78 -7.70
CA PHE A 96 10.28 5.01 -7.44
C PHE A 96 11.06 6.28 -7.74
N VAL A 97 12.33 6.37 -7.33
CA VAL A 97 13.10 7.63 -7.36
C VAL A 97 14.26 7.64 -8.36
N GLY A 98 14.57 6.48 -8.97
CA GLY A 98 15.70 6.30 -9.85
C GLY A 98 17.01 6.04 -9.09
N THR A 99 17.88 5.22 -9.69
CA THR A 99 19.21 4.98 -9.17
C THR A 99 20.24 5.04 -10.30
N LYS A 100 21.29 5.84 -10.10
CA LYS A 100 22.34 5.99 -11.12
C LYS A 100 23.02 4.64 -11.38
N GLY A 101 23.01 4.21 -12.64
CA GLY A 101 23.65 2.96 -13.09
C GLY A 101 22.75 1.73 -13.05
N SER A 102 21.47 1.88 -12.67
CA SER A 102 20.43 0.88 -12.85
C SER A 102 19.53 1.24 -14.05
N GLU A 103 18.60 0.34 -14.42
CA GLU A 103 17.57 0.64 -15.43
C GLU A 103 16.49 1.62 -14.89
N ASP A 104 16.44 1.84 -13.57
CA ASP A 104 15.40 2.63 -12.92
C ASP A 104 15.58 4.13 -13.15
N SER A 105 14.65 4.71 -13.87
CA SER A 105 14.65 6.15 -14.18
C SER A 105 13.81 7.01 -13.23
N GLY A 106 13.23 6.38 -12.19
CA GLY A 106 12.35 7.05 -11.22
C GLY A 106 10.92 7.23 -11.74
N PHE A 107 10.10 6.21 -11.55
CA PHE A 107 8.69 6.25 -11.94
C PHE A 107 7.93 7.38 -11.25
N ALA A 108 8.11 7.52 -9.92
CA ALA A 108 7.33 8.46 -9.11
C ALA A 108 7.75 9.93 -9.28
N ILE A 109 8.90 10.21 -9.89
CA ILE A 109 9.42 11.59 -10.09
C ILE A 109 9.15 12.15 -11.49
N LYS A 110 8.25 11.55 -12.26
CA LYS A 110 7.91 11.99 -13.63
C LYS A 110 6.93 13.17 -13.68
N GLY A 111 6.65 13.82 -12.54
CA GLY A 111 5.79 15.01 -12.49
C GLY A 111 4.28 14.68 -12.53
N TRP A 112 3.88 13.51 -12.04
CA TRP A 112 2.48 13.12 -11.98
C TRP A 112 1.65 14.11 -11.15
N THR A 113 0.50 14.52 -11.68
CA THR A 113 -0.42 15.48 -11.06
C THR A 113 -1.70 14.84 -10.54
N ASN A 114 -2.02 13.63 -11.01
CA ASN A 114 -3.18 12.86 -10.56
C ASN A 114 -2.98 11.36 -10.82
N VAL A 115 -3.58 10.52 -9.98
CA VAL A 115 -3.74 9.08 -10.22
C VAL A 115 -5.20 8.73 -10.00
N ARG A 116 -5.86 8.19 -11.03
CA ARG A 116 -7.27 7.81 -11.01
C ARG A 116 -7.39 6.30 -11.19
N TRP A 117 -8.27 5.67 -10.43
CA TRP A 117 -8.49 4.23 -10.42
C TRP A 117 -9.82 3.83 -11.06
N GLU A 118 -9.80 2.74 -11.81
CA GLU A 118 -10.98 2.05 -12.32
C GLU A 118 -10.86 0.56 -11.98
N ASN A 119 -11.46 0.14 -10.87
CA ASN A 119 -11.48 -1.25 -10.47
C ASN A 119 -12.38 -2.06 -11.40
N ASN A 120 -11.85 -3.16 -11.96
CA ASN A 120 -12.65 -4.18 -12.63
C ASN A 120 -13.27 -5.15 -11.63
N GLY A 121 -12.57 -5.42 -10.53
CA GLY A 121 -13.04 -6.24 -9.43
C GLY A 121 -12.15 -6.10 -8.20
N ILE A 122 -12.79 -6.22 -7.03
CA ILE A 122 -12.16 -6.29 -5.73
C ILE A 122 -12.69 -7.55 -5.03
N PHE A 123 -11.79 -8.36 -4.51
CA PHE A 123 -12.07 -9.45 -3.58
C PHE A 123 -11.47 -9.08 -2.24
N ALA A 124 -12.20 -9.28 -1.15
CA ALA A 124 -11.70 -9.05 0.21
C ALA A 124 -12.30 -10.08 1.17
N ASP A 125 -11.51 -10.53 2.14
CA ASP A 125 -11.90 -11.39 3.25
C ASP A 125 -11.30 -10.88 4.58
N ASP A 126 -11.30 -11.72 5.62
CA ASP A 126 -10.83 -11.34 6.95
C ASP A 126 -9.32 -11.11 7.04
N HIS A 127 -8.53 -11.55 6.06
CA HIS A 127 -7.05 -11.58 6.15
C HIS A 127 -6.35 -10.98 4.95
N SER A 128 -7.01 -10.96 3.79
CA SER A 128 -6.41 -10.54 2.52
C SER A 128 -7.41 -9.87 1.59
N ALA A 129 -6.90 -9.08 0.66
CA ALA A 129 -7.70 -8.56 -0.43
C ALA A 129 -6.91 -8.56 -1.74
N MET A 130 -7.62 -8.58 -2.85
CA MET A 130 -7.06 -8.42 -4.18
C MET A 130 -7.92 -7.47 -5.01
N ALA A 131 -7.28 -6.62 -5.80
CA ALA A 131 -7.94 -5.73 -6.73
C ALA A 131 -7.27 -5.76 -8.09
N MET A 132 -8.06 -5.68 -9.14
CA MET A 132 -7.59 -5.65 -10.52
C MET A 132 -8.36 -4.62 -11.32
N GLY A 133 -7.67 -3.92 -12.22
CA GLY A 133 -8.30 -2.92 -13.07
C GLY A 133 -7.30 -2.06 -13.83
N ASN A 134 -7.68 -0.82 -14.05
CA ASN A 134 -6.82 0.18 -14.68
C ASN A 134 -6.60 1.35 -13.73
N TYR A 135 -5.41 1.94 -13.76
CA TYR A 135 -5.15 3.24 -13.19
C TYR A 135 -4.56 4.16 -14.25
N TYR A 136 -4.82 5.43 -14.08
CA TYR A 136 -4.48 6.47 -15.06
C TYR A 136 -3.63 7.52 -14.38
N PHE A 137 -2.45 7.73 -14.92
CA PHE A 137 -1.50 8.72 -14.44
C PHE A 137 -1.59 9.97 -15.31
N THR A 138 -1.96 11.10 -14.73
CA THR A 138 -1.98 12.38 -15.43
C THR A 138 -0.61 13.04 -15.31
N GLY A 139 0.04 13.27 -16.43
CA GLY A 139 1.32 13.98 -16.53
C GLY A 139 1.18 15.50 -16.33
N PRO A 140 2.30 16.23 -16.27
CA PRO A 140 2.31 17.69 -16.09
C PRO A 140 1.67 18.47 -17.27
N ASP A 141 1.57 17.86 -18.44
CA ASP A 141 0.91 18.40 -19.63
C ASP A 141 -0.58 18.05 -19.72
N GLY A 142 -1.12 17.34 -18.72
CA GLY A 142 -2.51 16.87 -18.68
C GLY A 142 -2.77 15.59 -19.46
N THR A 143 -1.76 14.97 -20.08
CA THR A 143 -1.92 13.69 -20.78
C THR A 143 -2.09 12.55 -19.79
N GLU A 144 -3.07 11.69 -20.01
CA GLU A 144 -3.27 10.48 -19.21
C GLU A 144 -2.53 9.28 -19.81
N THR A 145 -1.80 8.55 -18.98
CA THR A 145 -1.21 7.25 -19.30
C THR A 145 -2.02 6.16 -18.61
N LYS A 146 -2.65 5.29 -19.39
CA LYS A 146 -3.36 4.11 -18.90
C LYS A 146 -2.38 2.99 -18.61
N VAL A 147 -2.50 2.37 -17.42
CA VAL A 147 -1.73 1.23 -16.99
C VAL A 147 -2.67 0.21 -16.36
N GLU A 148 -2.46 -1.07 -16.60
CA GLU A 148 -3.18 -2.16 -15.96
C GLU A 148 -2.54 -2.48 -14.61
N PHE A 149 -3.35 -2.86 -13.62
CA PHE A 149 -2.84 -3.23 -12.31
C PHE A 149 -3.48 -4.50 -11.75
N THR A 150 -2.71 -5.18 -10.91
CA THR A 150 -3.18 -6.15 -9.93
C THR A 150 -2.48 -5.85 -8.61
N PHE A 151 -3.27 -5.57 -7.57
CA PHE A 151 -2.78 -5.38 -6.21
C PHE A 151 -3.30 -6.48 -5.31
N GLY A 152 -2.44 -6.96 -4.41
CA GLY A 152 -2.80 -7.81 -3.29
C GLY A 152 -2.46 -7.10 -1.99
N TYR A 153 -3.27 -7.35 -0.97
CA TYR A 153 -3.17 -6.73 0.34
C TYR A 153 -3.24 -7.78 1.44
N VAL A 154 -2.54 -7.52 2.52
CA VAL A 154 -2.58 -8.27 3.78
C VAL A 154 -2.75 -7.30 4.94
N ILE A 155 -3.19 -7.79 6.10
CA ILE A 155 -3.25 -7.00 7.34
C ILE A 155 -1.96 -7.29 8.12
N ASP A 156 -1.25 -6.23 8.55
CA ASP A 156 -0.12 -6.33 9.46
C ASP A 156 -0.56 -6.59 10.92
N ASP A 157 0.41 -6.85 11.81
CA ASP A 157 0.16 -7.12 13.23
C ASP A 157 -0.51 -5.93 13.96
N GLU A 158 -0.47 -4.72 13.38
CA GLU A 158 -1.07 -3.49 13.91
C GLU A 158 -2.48 -3.26 13.36
N GLY A 159 -2.91 -4.06 12.38
CA GLY A 159 -4.23 -3.96 11.72
C GLY A 159 -4.25 -3.03 10.52
N ASN A 160 -3.10 -2.61 9.97
CA ASN A 160 -3.02 -1.78 8.78
C ASN A 160 -3.03 -2.65 7.51
N LEU A 161 -3.64 -2.14 6.46
CA LEU A 161 -3.64 -2.79 5.15
C LEU A 161 -2.32 -2.52 4.41
N ARG A 162 -1.57 -3.58 4.08
CA ARG A 162 -0.26 -3.52 3.44
C ARG A 162 -0.28 -4.20 2.07
N ILE A 163 0.39 -3.62 1.10
CA ILE A 163 0.54 -4.20 -0.25
C ILE A 163 1.60 -5.29 -0.21
N ASN A 164 1.21 -6.52 -0.54
CA ASN A 164 2.12 -7.66 -0.72
C ASN A 164 2.20 -8.15 -2.16
N LEU A 165 1.30 -7.71 -3.04
CA LEU A 165 1.37 -7.93 -4.48
C LEU A 165 1.12 -6.62 -5.21
N HIS A 166 2.03 -6.24 -6.10
CA HIS A 166 1.86 -5.13 -7.02
C HIS A 166 2.40 -5.52 -8.40
N HIS A 167 1.51 -5.84 -9.33
CA HIS A 167 1.87 -6.03 -10.73
C HIS A 167 1.21 -4.95 -11.57
N SER A 168 1.98 -4.38 -12.47
CA SER A 168 1.48 -3.43 -13.46
C SER A 168 2.07 -3.66 -14.85
N SER A 169 1.28 -3.36 -15.87
CA SER A 169 1.65 -3.49 -17.28
C SER A 169 0.98 -2.42 -18.14
N LEU A 170 1.58 -2.13 -19.28
CA LEU A 170 0.86 -1.39 -20.32
C LEU A 170 -0.17 -2.30 -20.98
N PRO A 171 -1.32 -1.74 -21.42
CA PRO A 171 -2.28 -2.50 -22.22
C PRO A 171 -1.63 -3.12 -23.45
N TYR A 172 -2.02 -4.34 -23.77
CA TYR A 172 -1.55 -4.99 -24.99
C TYR A 172 -1.86 -4.14 -26.24
N SER A 173 -0.84 -3.91 -27.06
CA SER A 173 -1.00 -3.26 -28.37
C SER A 173 -0.71 -4.28 -29.45
N PRO A 174 -1.68 -4.65 -30.30
CA PRO A 174 -1.43 -5.53 -31.44
C PRO A 174 -0.47 -4.85 -32.42
N LEU A 175 0.47 -5.63 -32.98
CA LEU A 175 1.40 -5.22 -34.04
C LEU A 175 0.67 -4.95 -35.35
#